data_2d186f23d8a1a198bc4f7329f832cc7e
#
_entry.id   2d186f23d8a1a198bc4f7329f832cc7e
#
_cell.length_a   1.000
_cell.length_b   1.000
_cell.length_c   1.000
_cell.angle_alpha   90.00
_cell.angle_beta   90.00
_cell.angle_gamma   90.00
#
_symmetry.space_group_name_H-M   'P 1'
#
loop_
_entity.id
_entity.type
_entity.pdbx_description
1 polymer ?
#
loop_
_entity_poly.entity_id
_entity_poly.type
_entity_poly.pdbx_seq_one_letter_code
_entity_poly.pdbx_strand_id
1 'polypeptide(L)'
;MKILMVLTSHDRLSDTGRKTGFWLEELAAPYYVFKDAGAEVVLASPKGGRPPLDPKSSEPDFQTDLTRRFEADPEADAALSNTGRLDGVAHAGFDAVFYPGGHGPLWDLAEDPASIRLLETTLRAGKPVALVCHAPGVLRHAKAPDGTPLVAGKAVTGFTNTEEEAVGLTAVVPFLVEDELKRKGGLFSKAGDWQPYVVGDGLLITGQNPASSGPAAERLKAYLDDR
;
A
#
# COMPACT_ATOMS: atom_id res chain seq x y z
N MET A 1 -4.06 -8.00 18.19
CA MET A 1 -3.38 -7.33 17.05
C MET A 1 -4.42 -6.44 16.36
N LYS A 2 -4.07 -5.17 16.15
CA LYS A 2 -4.95 -4.21 15.46
C LYS A 2 -4.18 -3.54 14.32
N ILE A 3 -4.65 -3.74 13.10
CA ILE A 3 -3.98 -3.32 11.86
C ILE A 3 -4.78 -2.22 11.19
N LEU A 4 -4.11 -1.14 10.81
CA LEU A 4 -4.68 -0.12 9.94
C LEU A 4 -4.31 -0.41 8.49
N MET A 5 -5.27 -0.45 7.60
CA MET A 5 -5.03 -0.47 6.15
C MET A 5 -5.45 0.88 5.56
N VAL A 6 -4.54 1.52 4.83
CA VAL A 6 -4.74 2.87 4.28
C VAL A 6 -4.93 2.79 2.78
N LEU A 7 -6.11 3.18 2.31
CA LEU A 7 -6.52 3.14 0.92
C LEU A 7 -6.52 4.54 0.30
N THR A 8 -6.33 4.62 -1.02
CA THR A 8 -6.44 5.87 -1.77
C THR A 8 -7.90 6.36 -1.86
N SER A 9 -8.09 7.66 -1.99
CA SER A 9 -9.35 8.28 -2.37
C SER A 9 -9.31 8.87 -3.79
N HIS A 10 -8.23 8.62 -4.54
CA HIS A 10 -8.05 9.14 -5.90
C HIS A 10 -8.60 8.17 -6.94
N ASP A 11 -9.38 8.67 -7.93
CA ASP A 11 -10.16 7.84 -8.85
C ASP A 11 -9.86 8.04 -10.34
N ARG A 12 -8.79 8.78 -10.71
CA ARG A 12 -8.52 9.12 -12.12
C ARG A 12 -7.06 8.95 -12.49
N LEU A 13 -6.80 8.44 -13.70
CA LEU A 13 -5.48 8.39 -14.31
C LEU A 13 -5.22 9.68 -15.08
N SER A 14 -4.80 10.74 -14.37
CA SER A 14 -4.52 12.06 -14.97
C SER A 14 -5.68 12.52 -15.88
N ASP A 15 -5.38 13.09 -17.03
CA ASP A 15 -6.34 13.61 -18.01
C ASP A 15 -6.77 12.56 -19.06
N THR A 16 -6.47 11.29 -18.83
CA THR A 16 -6.80 10.20 -19.78
C THR A 16 -8.29 9.87 -19.87
N GLY A 17 -9.10 10.36 -18.92
CA GLY A 17 -10.51 9.97 -18.75
C GLY A 17 -10.70 8.58 -18.14
N ARG A 18 -9.62 7.82 -17.90
CA ARG A 18 -9.68 6.47 -17.31
C ARG A 18 -9.79 6.56 -15.80
N LYS A 19 -10.55 5.60 -15.23
CA LYS A 19 -10.67 5.43 -13.78
C LYS A 19 -9.48 4.64 -13.23
N THR A 20 -9.22 4.85 -11.94
CA THR A 20 -8.28 4.08 -11.13
C THR A 20 -8.78 4.07 -9.67
N GLY A 21 -7.98 3.56 -8.77
CA GLY A 21 -8.26 3.47 -7.35
C GLY A 21 -7.24 2.56 -6.68
N PHE A 22 -7.67 1.86 -5.63
CA PHE A 22 -6.90 0.75 -5.07
C PHE A 22 -7.07 -0.51 -5.92
N TRP A 23 -6.09 -1.42 -5.88
CA TRP A 23 -6.14 -2.71 -6.54
C TRP A 23 -6.76 -3.76 -5.61
N LEU A 24 -7.79 -4.48 -6.07
CA LEU A 24 -8.62 -5.35 -5.21
C LEU A 24 -7.81 -6.42 -4.48
N GLU A 25 -6.95 -7.15 -5.17
CA GLU A 25 -6.11 -8.19 -4.56
C GLU A 25 -5.21 -7.64 -3.46
N GLU A 26 -4.73 -6.41 -3.62
CA GLU A 26 -3.83 -5.78 -2.66
C GLU A 26 -4.52 -5.35 -1.36
N LEU A 27 -5.84 -5.25 -1.38
CA LEU A 27 -6.66 -5.15 -0.17
C LEU A 27 -7.07 -6.53 0.33
N ALA A 28 -7.63 -7.37 -0.54
CA ALA A 28 -8.26 -8.63 -0.16
C ALA A 28 -7.27 -9.63 0.46
N ALA A 29 -6.11 -9.84 -0.16
CA ALA A 29 -5.12 -10.79 0.33
C ALA A 29 -4.58 -10.39 1.72
N PRO A 30 -4.07 -9.17 1.95
CA PRO A 30 -3.65 -8.74 3.29
C PRO A 30 -4.80 -8.71 4.29
N TYR A 31 -6.00 -8.29 3.89
CA TYR A 31 -7.16 -8.24 4.76
C TYR A 31 -7.42 -9.61 5.39
N TYR A 32 -7.44 -10.68 4.60
CA TYR A 32 -7.68 -12.02 5.14
C TYR A 32 -6.46 -12.64 5.82
N VAL A 33 -5.24 -12.32 5.43
CA VAL A 33 -4.06 -12.69 6.23
C VAL A 33 -4.20 -12.18 7.67
N PHE A 34 -4.67 -10.95 7.86
CA PHE A 34 -4.85 -10.38 9.19
C PHE A 34 -6.12 -10.87 9.88
N LYS A 35 -7.26 -10.89 9.19
CA LYS A 35 -8.56 -11.32 9.76
C LYS A 35 -8.52 -12.78 10.20
N ASP A 36 -7.97 -13.68 9.39
CA ASP A 36 -7.89 -15.11 9.68
C ASP A 36 -6.89 -15.39 10.83
N ALA A 37 -5.95 -14.48 11.07
CA ALA A 37 -5.08 -14.47 12.26
C ALA A 37 -5.73 -13.85 13.51
N GLY A 38 -7.01 -13.47 13.45
CA GLY A 38 -7.73 -12.88 14.57
C GLY A 38 -7.45 -11.40 14.82
N ALA A 39 -6.85 -10.69 13.86
CA ALA A 39 -6.62 -9.26 14.01
C ALA A 39 -7.91 -8.45 13.80
N GLU A 40 -8.02 -7.34 14.53
CA GLU A 40 -8.93 -6.25 14.18
C GLU A 40 -8.32 -5.46 13.00
N VAL A 41 -9.01 -5.44 11.87
CA VAL A 41 -8.61 -4.65 10.70
C VAL A 41 -9.48 -3.41 10.60
N VAL A 42 -8.85 -2.25 10.53
CA VAL A 42 -9.50 -0.95 10.35
C VAL A 42 -9.08 -0.37 9.02
N LEU A 43 -10.03 0.15 8.25
CA LEU A 43 -9.76 0.79 6.97
C LEU A 43 -9.87 2.32 7.11
N ALA A 44 -8.93 3.04 6.49
CA ALA A 44 -8.96 4.49 6.40
C ALA A 44 -8.58 4.96 4.99
N SER A 45 -9.06 6.14 4.63
CA SER A 45 -8.70 6.79 3.36
C SER A 45 -8.70 8.32 3.54
N PRO A 46 -8.03 9.10 2.68
CA PRO A 46 -7.97 10.55 2.83
C PRO A 46 -9.33 11.22 3.01
N LYS A 47 -10.33 10.80 2.25
CA LYS A 47 -11.68 11.40 2.29
C LYS A 47 -12.65 10.67 3.23
N GLY A 48 -12.32 9.46 3.68
CA GLY A 48 -13.27 8.57 4.34
C GLY A 48 -14.34 8.02 3.39
N GLY A 49 -15.27 7.22 3.90
CA GLY A 49 -16.29 6.58 3.10
C GLY A 49 -15.73 5.48 2.18
N ARG A 50 -16.38 5.21 1.06
CA ARG A 50 -15.96 4.15 0.14
C ARG A 50 -14.83 4.61 -0.79
N PRO A 51 -13.63 4.03 -0.71
CA PRO A 51 -12.53 4.30 -1.63
C PRO A 51 -12.85 3.83 -3.05
N PRO A 52 -12.31 4.50 -4.09
CA PRO A 52 -12.47 4.05 -5.47
C PRO A 52 -11.65 2.79 -5.71
N LEU A 53 -12.28 1.81 -6.35
CA LEU A 53 -11.65 0.59 -6.85
C LEU A 53 -11.13 0.82 -8.27
N ASP A 54 -9.93 0.35 -8.58
CA ASP A 54 -9.48 0.29 -9.97
C ASP A 54 -10.34 -0.74 -10.74
N PRO A 55 -11.09 -0.33 -11.77
CA PRO A 55 -12.02 -1.23 -12.45
C PRO A 55 -11.36 -2.47 -13.04
N LYS A 56 -10.10 -2.34 -13.48
CA LYS A 56 -9.35 -3.45 -14.07
C LYS A 56 -9.10 -4.57 -13.04
N SER A 57 -8.95 -4.23 -11.77
CA SER A 57 -8.69 -5.22 -10.71
C SER A 57 -9.87 -6.15 -10.43
N SER A 58 -11.07 -5.81 -10.91
CA SER A 58 -12.27 -6.65 -10.82
C SER A 58 -12.53 -7.49 -12.09
N GLU A 59 -11.71 -7.33 -13.15
CA GLU A 59 -11.85 -8.14 -14.36
C GLU A 59 -11.52 -9.62 -14.06
N PRO A 60 -12.13 -10.58 -14.79
CA PRO A 60 -11.97 -12.02 -14.52
C PRO A 60 -10.52 -12.48 -14.46
N ASP A 61 -9.64 -11.93 -15.28
CA ASP A 61 -8.22 -12.29 -15.36
C ASP A 61 -7.42 -11.91 -14.11
N PHE A 62 -7.93 -10.98 -13.30
CA PHE A 62 -7.29 -10.50 -12.06
C PHE A 62 -7.98 -11.01 -10.79
N GLN A 63 -9.03 -11.81 -10.94
CA GLN A 63 -9.75 -12.39 -9.80
C GLN A 63 -9.01 -13.57 -9.20
N THR A 64 -8.88 -13.56 -7.88
CA THR A 64 -8.35 -14.65 -7.06
C THR A 64 -9.44 -15.22 -6.15
N ASP A 65 -9.15 -16.27 -5.41
CA ASP A 65 -10.08 -16.77 -4.40
C ASP A 65 -10.30 -15.75 -3.28
N LEU A 66 -9.27 -14.94 -2.96
CA LEU A 66 -9.38 -13.91 -1.92
C LEU A 66 -10.17 -12.69 -2.39
N THR A 67 -10.04 -12.27 -3.65
CA THR A 67 -10.87 -11.19 -4.19
C THR A 67 -12.35 -11.60 -4.24
N ARG A 68 -12.65 -12.82 -4.69
CA ARG A 68 -14.02 -13.37 -4.68
C ARG A 68 -14.58 -13.50 -3.26
N ARG A 69 -13.76 -13.93 -2.29
CA ARG A 69 -14.13 -13.96 -0.88
C ARG A 69 -14.48 -12.55 -0.38
N PHE A 70 -13.65 -11.57 -0.71
CA PHE A 70 -13.84 -10.18 -0.28
C PHE A 70 -15.13 -9.58 -0.85
N GLU A 71 -15.41 -9.78 -2.13
CA GLU A 71 -16.62 -9.31 -2.79
C GLU A 71 -17.90 -9.97 -2.25
N ALA A 72 -17.80 -11.21 -1.74
CA ALA A 72 -18.91 -11.95 -1.17
C ALA A 72 -19.10 -11.72 0.35
N ASP A 73 -18.17 -11.01 1.02
CA ASP A 73 -18.17 -10.81 2.47
C ASP A 73 -18.87 -9.49 2.87
N PRO A 74 -20.07 -9.53 3.49
CA PRO A 74 -20.78 -8.33 3.90
C PRO A 74 -20.03 -7.50 4.96
N GLU A 75 -19.21 -8.13 5.82
CA GLU A 75 -18.41 -7.42 6.82
C GLU A 75 -17.31 -6.62 6.14
N ALA A 76 -16.62 -7.22 5.17
CA ALA A 76 -15.60 -6.56 4.38
C ALA A 76 -16.17 -5.40 3.54
N ASP A 77 -17.34 -5.61 2.90
CA ASP A 77 -18.02 -4.54 2.16
C ASP A 77 -18.46 -3.39 3.07
N ALA A 78 -18.98 -3.69 4.25
CA ALA A 78 -19.36 -2.67 5.23
C ALA A 78 -18.13 -1.88 5.73
N ALA A 79 -17.00 -2.55 6.00
CA ALA A 79 -15.75 -1.91 6.38
C ALA A 79 -15.22 -1.01 5.25
N LEU A 80 -15.24 -1.48 4.00
CA LEU A 80 -14.81 -0.71 2.84
C LEU A 80 -15.71 0.49 2.57
N SER A 81 -17.02 0.36 2.80
CA SER A 81 -17.99 1.45 2.58
C SER A 81 -17.88 2.57 3.62
N ASN A 82 -17.27 2.29 4.78
CA ASN A 82 -17.20 3.19 5.93
C ASN A 82 -15.77 3.44 6.41
N THR A 83 -14.82 3.62 5.50
CA THR A 83 -13.46 3.93 5.91
C THR A 83 -13.40 5.22 6.73
N GLY A 84 -12.56 5.24 7.76
CA GLY A 84 -12.29 6.44 8.54
C GLY A 84 -11.54 7.49 7.73
N ARG A 85 -11.72 8.78 8.06
CA ARG A 85 -10.89 9.85 7.48
C ARG A 85 -9.49 9.78 8.02
N LEU A 86 -8.50 9.80 7.13
CA LEU A 86 -7.09 9.61 7.47
C LEU A 86 -6.53 10.73 8.37
N ASP A 87 -7.02 11.96 8.23
CA ASP A 87 -6.59 13.10 9.04
C ASP A 87 -6.92 12.97 10.54
N GLY A 88 -7.93 12.15 10.88
CA GLY A 88 -8.29 11.81 12.25
C GLY A 88 -7.59 10.57 12.84
N VAL A 89 -6.74 9.90 12.07
CA VAL A 89 -6.10 8.64 12.48
C VAL A 89 -4.77 8.90 13.20
N ALA A 90 -4.61 8.30 14.38
CA ALA A 90 -3.36 8.33 15.14
C ALA A 90 -2.72 6.94 15.18
N HIS A 91 -1.39 6.85 14.93
CA HIS A 91 -0.61 5.61 14.96
C HIS A 91 -0.72 4.85 16.29
N ALA A 92 -0.97 5.56 17.39
CA ALA A 92 -1.02 4.97 18.74
C ALA A 92 -2.10 3.88 18.87
N GLY A 93 -3.18 3.97 18.09
CA GLY A 93 -4.29 3.02 18.13
C GLY A 93 -4.04 1.70 17.40
N PHE A 94 -2.89 1.53 16.74
CA PHE A 94 -2.62 0.37 15.89
C PHE A 94 -1.26 -0.25 16.18
N ASP A 95 -1.14 -1.55 15.94
CA ASP A 95 0.12 -2.30 16.09
C ASP A 95 0.98 -2.20 14.82
N ALA A 96 0.34 -2.04 13.65
CA ALA A 96 1.00 -1.86 12.36
C ALA A 96 0.12 -1.11 11.36
N VAL A 97 0.73 -0.65 10.26
CA VAL A 97 0.04 -0.01 9.14
C VAL A 97 0.39 -0.74 7.84
N PHE A 98 -0.61 -1.00 7.01
CA PHE A 98 -0.47 -1.59 5.68
C PHE A 98 -1.06 -0.64 4.63
N TYR A 99 -0.33 -0.39 3.55
CA TYR A 99 -0.76 0.42 2.42
C TYR A 99 -0.95 -0.47 1.18
N PRO A 100 -2.19 -0.85 0.83
CA PRO A 100 -2.51 -1.39 -0.49
C PRO A 100 -2.15 -0.39 -1.58
N GLY A 101 -1.77 -0.87 -2.76
CA GLY A 101 -1.50 0.00 -3.90
C GLY A 101 -2.69 0.13 -4.85
N GLY A 102 -2.46 -0.12 -6.12
CA GLY A 102 -3.18 0.46 -7.22
C GLY A 102 -2.54 1.80 -7.57
N HIS A 103 -2.90 2.44 -8.66
CA HIS A 103 -2.23 3.67 -9.10
C HIS A 103 -2.63 4.92 -8.27
N GLY A 104 -3.83 4.93 -7.69
CA GLY A 104 -4.36 6.08 -6.94
C GLY A 104 -3.41 6.68 -5.88
N PRO A 105 -2.69 5.88 -5.07
CA PRO A 105 -1.75 6.36 -4.06
C PRO A 105 -0.71 7.37 -4.55
N LEU A 106 -0.35 7.34 -5.85
CA LEU A 106 0.64 8.26 -6.42
C LEU A 106 0.14 9.71 -6.49
N TRP A 107 -1.18 9.93 -6.54
CA TRP A 107 -1.78 11.27 -6.64
C TRP A 107 -2.21 11.86 -5.29
N ASP A 108 -2.68 11.02 -4.37
CA ASP A 108 -3.15 11.52 -3.07
C ASP A 108 -2.23 11.11 -1.92
N LEU A 109 -2.11 9.85 -1.60
CA LEU A 109 -1.38 9.39 -0.40
C LEU A 109 0.11 9.80 -0.40
N ALA A 110 0.74 9.87 -1.56
CA ALA A 110 2.13 10.29 -1.70
C ALA A 110 2.35 11.78 -1.36
N GLU A 111 1.30 12.59 -1.49
CA GLU A 111 1.33 14.05 -1.26
C GLU A 111 0.56 14.46 0.01
N ASP A 112 -0.23 13.55 0.62
CA ASP A 112 -1.05 13.85 1.79
C ASP A 112 -0.20 13.95 3.07
N PRO A 113 -0.15 15.12 3.72
CA PRO A 113 0.59 15.30 4.96
C PRO A 113 0.13 14.36 6.09
N ALA A 114 -1.15 13.92 6.11
CA ALA A 114 -1.65 12.99 7.12
C ALA A 114 -1.08 11.58 6.89
N SER A 115 -1.04 11.13 5.63
CA SER A 115 -0.42 9.86 5.24
C SER A 115 1.07 9.83 5.59
N ILE A 116 1.81 10.88 5.21
CA ILE A 116 3.24 10.99 5.48
C ILE A 116 3.52 10.98 7.00
N ARG A 117 2.80 11.79 7.77
CA ARG A 117 2.93 11.82 9.25
C ARG A 117 2.60 10.47 9.88
N LEU A 118 1.53 9.80 9.44
CA LEU A 118 1.14 8.48 9.95
C LEU A 118 2.29 7.49 9.78
N LEU A 119 2.86 7.40 8.58
CA LEU A 119 3.98 6.52 8.25
C LEU A 119 5.21 6.84 9.13
N GLU A 120 5.64 8.11 9.16
CA GLU A 120 6.80 8.54 9.93
C GLU A 120 6.63 8.28 11.44
N THR A 121 5.46 8.60 12.00
CA THR A 121 5.20 8.41 13.43
C THR A 121 5.04 6.96 13.81
N THR A 122 4.47 6.11 12.94
CA THR A 122 4.37 4.67 13.15
C THR A 122 5.76 4.04 13.25
N LEU A 123 6.63 4.31 12.26
CA LEU A 123 8.01 3.78 12.27
C LEU A 123 8.83 4.32 13.45
N ARG A 124 8.69 5.60 13.78
CA ARG A 124 9.35 6.21 14.94
C ARG A 124 8.91 5.60 16.26
N ALA A 125 7.65 5.16 16.36
CA ALA A 125 7.11 4.45 17.51
C ALA A 125 7.56 2.97 17.60
N GLY A 126 8.43 2.52 16.70
CA GLY A 126 8.90 1.14 16.65
C GLY A 126 7.87 0.16 16.11
N LYS A 127 6.89 0.61 15.34
CA LYS A 127 5.83 -0.22 14.74
C LYS A 127 6.07 -0.42 13.25
N PRO A 128 5.80 -1.63 12.70
CA PRO A 128 6.08 -1.91 11.29
C PRO A 128 5.06 -1.25 10.36
N VAL A 129 5.54 -0.92 9.16
CA VAL A 129 4.74 -0.43 8.05
C VAL A 129 5.04 -1.26 6.80
N ALA A 130 3.99 -1.73 6.12
CA ALA A 130 4.11 -2.41 4.84
C ALA A 130 3.42 -1.62 3.73
N LEU A 131 4.05 -1.55 2.56
CA LEU A 131 3.53 -0.86 1.37
C LEU A 131 3.78 -1.75 0.14
N VAL A 132 2.79 -1.88 -0.75
CA VAL A 132 2.93 -2.76 -1.93
C VAL A 132 2.60 -2.03 -3.23
N CYS A 133 3.16 -2.51 -4.34
CA CYS A 133 2.89 -2.05 -5.69
C CYS A 133 3.26 -0.56 -5.87
N HIS A 134 2.28 0.34 -6.06
CA HIS A 134 2.52 1.78 -6.14
C HIS A 134 2.54 2.49 -4.78
N ALA A 135 2.03 1.84 -3.72
CA ALA A 135 2.03 2.46 -2.39
C ALA A 135 3.43 2.84 -1.85
N PRO A 136 4.55 2.15 -2.18
CA PRO A 136 5.89 2.66 -1.84
C PRO A 136 6.19 4.07 -2.35
N GLY A 137 5.43 4.58 -3.32
CA GLY A 137 5.48 5.99 -3.73
C GLY A 137 5.18 6.98 -2.60
N VAL A 138 4.45 6.57 -1.56
CA VAL A 138 4.18 7.37 -0.35
C VAL A 138 5.48 7.73 0.40
N LEU A 139 6.53 6.92 0.24
CA LEU A 139 7.85 7.17 0.84
C LEU A 139 8.58 8.39 0.24
N ARG A 140 8.07 8.93 -0.88
CA ARG A 140 8.66 10.05 -1.63
C ARG A 140 9.00 11.26 -0.76
N HIS A 141 8.12 11.63 0.15
CA HIS A 141 8.28 12.79 1.02
C HIS A 141 8.54 12.43 2.48
N ALA A 142 8.51 11.13 2.83
CA ALA A 142 8.74 10.67 4.18
C ALA A 142 10.20 10.89 4.61
N LYS A 143 10.37 11.31 5.87
CA LYS A 143 11.66 11.65 6.46
C LYS A 143 11.95 10.82 7.70
N ALA A 144 13.22 10.48 7.87
CA ALA A 144 13.77 9.98 9.12
C ALA A 144 13.84 11.12 10.17
N PRO A 145 14.06 10.79 11.47
CA PRO A 145 14.12 11.81 12.53
C PRO A 145 15.20 12.89 12.33
N ASP A 146 16.25 12.60 11.59
CA ASP A 146 17.32 13.54 11.25
C ASP A 146 17.01 14.42 10.03
N GLY A 147 15.82 14.24 9.42
CA GLY A 147 15.36 15.01 8.25
C GLY A 147 15.81 14.47 6.90
N THR A 148 16.61 13.39 6.87
CA THR A 148 16.99 12.72 5.63
C THR A 148 15.80 11.94 5.04
N PRO A 149 15.81 11.62 3.72
CA PRO A 149 14.79 10.74 3.15
C PRO A 149 14.71 9.41 3.91
N LEU A 150 13.50 8.99 4.27
CA LEU A 150 13.29 7.77 5.08
C LEU A 150 13.92 6.52 4.47
N VAL A 151 13.94 6.44 3.14
CA VAL A 151 14.46 5.27 2.40
C VAL A 151 15.96 5.33 2.13
N ALA A 152 16.64 6.43 2.47
CA ALA A 152 18.07 6.57 2.22
C ALA A 152 18.87 5.44 2.89
N GLY A 153 19.61 4.66 2.07
CA GLY A 153 20.36 3.51 2.52
C GLY A 153 19.54 2.27 2.91
N LYS A 154 18.21 2.29 2.77
CA LYS A 154 17.35 1.14 3.07
C LYS A 154 17.11 0.28 1.85
N ALA A 155 17.08 -1.04 2.05
CA ALA A 155 16.62 -1.98 1.05
C ALA A 155 15.11 -1.80 0.82
N VAL A 156 14.70 -1.56 -0.42
CA VAL A 156 13.31 -1.31 -0.81
C VAL A 156 12.97 -1.91 -2.17
N THR A 157 11.69 -2.12 -2.40
CA THR A 157 11.12 -2.44 -3.71
C THR A 157 9.78 -1.71 -3.90
N GLY A 158 9.20 -1.82 -5.07
CA GLY A 158 7.91 -1.26 -5.44
C GLY A 158 7.63 -1.57 -6.90
N PHE A 159 6.53 -1.05 -7.44
CA PHE A 159 6.16 -1.27 -8.83
C PHE A 159 7.28 -0.79 -9.75
N THR A 160 7.69 -1.69 -10.67
CA THR A 160 8.90 -1.47 -11.47
C THR A 160 8.61 -0.64 -12.72
N ASN A 161 9.65 -0.02 -13.28
CA ASN A 161 9.51 0.72 -14.54
C ASN A 161 9.07 -0.18 -15.69
N THR A 162 9.51 -1.44 -15.72
CA THR A 162 9.12 -2.41 -16.75
C THR A 162 7.67 -2.87 -16.58
N GLU A 163 7.19 -3.03 -15.37
CA GLU A 163 5.76 -3.30 -15.09
C GLU A 163 4.89 -2.09 -15.47
N GLU A 164 5.33 -0.84 -15.18
CA GLU A 164 4.61 0.36 -15.58
C GLU A 164 4.55 0.55 -17.10
N GLU A 165 5.62 0.22 -17.81
CA GLU A 165 5.66 0.19 -19.26
C GLU A 165 4.68 -0.87 -19.83
N ALA A 166 4.67 -2.06 -19.25
CA ALA A 166 3.79 -3.16 -19.65
C ALA A 166 2.30 -2.82 -19.51
N VAL A 167 1.92 -2.00 -18.52
CA VAL A 167 0.53 -1.51 -18.39
C VAL A 167 0.26 -0.23 -19.17
N GLY A 168 1.27 0.33 -19.84
CA GLY A 168 1.14 1.50 -20.72
C GLY A 168 0.91 2.82 -19.98
N LEU A 169 1.40 2.96 -18.75
CA LEU A 169 1.14 4.13 -17.91
C LEU A 169 2.39 4.95 -17.56
N THR A 170 3.57 4.60 -18.11
CA THR A 170 4.84 5.31 -17.85
C THR A 170 4.74 6.83 -18.05
N ALA A 171 4.02 7.28 -19.09
CA ALA A 171 3.84 8.71 -19.38
C ALA A 171 2.59 9.34 -18.71
N VAL A 172 1.83 8.54 -17.95
CA VAL A 172 0.57 8.95 -17.32
C VAL A 172 0.73 9.21 -15.83
N VAL A 173 1.51 8.35 -15.16
CA VAL A 173 1.75 8.47 -13.71
C VAL A 173 2.55 9.74 -13.40
N PRO A 174 2.33 10.38 -12.24
CA PRO A 174 3.03 11.61 -11.88
C PRO A 174 4.52 11.39 -11.64
N PHE A 175 4.92 10.17 -11.30
CA PHE A 175 6.31 9.72 -11.16
C PHE A 175 6.38 8.19 -11.18
N LEU A 176 7.53 7.65 -11.56
CA LEU A 176 7.81 6.22 -11.50
C LEU A 176 8.31 5.84 -10.09
N VAL A 177 7.70 4.82 -9.48
CA VAL A 177 8.03 4.40 -8.10
C VAL A 177 9.48 3.95 -7.99
N GLU A 178 9.96 3.11 -8.92
CA GLU A 178 11.34 2.63 -8.97
C GLU A 178 12.34 3.78 -9.00
N ASP A 179 12.12 4.75 -9.90
CA ASP A 179 13.01 5.91 -10.07
C ASP A 179 12.99 6.82 -8.84
N GLU A 180 11.82 7.06 -8.28
CA GLU A 180 11.66 7.93 -7.12
C GLU A 180 12.34 7.34 -5.88
N LEU A 181 12.18 6.03 -5.62
CA LEU A 181 12.86 5.37 -4.50
C LEU A 181 14.39 5.40 -4.65
N LYS A 182 14.90 5.15 -5.87
CA LYS A 182 16.34 5.28 -6.18
C LYS A 182 16.83 6.72 -6.00
N ARG A 183 16.07 7.71 -6.49
CA ARG A 183 16.40 9.14 -6.36
C ARG A 183 16.48 9.59 -4.91
N LYS A 184 15.69 8.97 -4.03
CA LYS A 184 15.69 9.22 -2.58
C LYS A 184 16.77 8.44 -1.83
N GLY A 185 17.63 7.71 -2.53
CA GLY A 185 18.75 6.96 -1.96
C GLY A 185 18.39 5.56 -1.46
N GLY A 186 17.22 5.04 -1.82
CA GLY A 186 16.82 3.65 -1.53
C GLY A 186 17.68 2.64 -2.32
N LEU A 187 18.07 1.57 -1.65
CA LEU A 187 18.74 0.41 -2.26
C LEU A 187 17.66 -0.47 -2.92
N PHE A 188 17.22 -0.04 -4.09
CA PHE A 188 16.12 -0.68 -4.80
C PHE A 188 16.56 -2.02 -5.41
N SER A 189 15.73 -3.04 -5.19
CA SER A 189 15.88 -4.35 -5.81
C SER A 189 14.53 -4.89 -6.29
N LYS A 190 14.55 -5.79 -7.27
CA LYS A 190 13.36 -6.36 -7.89
C LYS A 190 13.57 -7.79 -8.37
N ALA A 191 12.49 -8.55 -8.46
CA ALA A 191 12.40 -9.80 -9.22
C ALA A 191 11.98 -9.51 -10.67
N GLY A 192 11.76 -10.56 -11.45
CA GLY A 192 11.11 -10.43 -12.77
C GLY A 192 9.71 -9.86 -12.64
N ASP A 193 9.22 -9.24 -13.72
CA ASP A 193 7.90 -8.63 -13.76
C ASP A 193 6.81 -9.64 -13.35
N TRP A 194 5.86 -9.16 -12.56
CA TRP A 194 4.72 -9.91 -12.02
C TRP A 194 5.07 -11.04 -11.05
N GLN A 195 6.35 -11.28 -10.76
CA GLN A 195 6.74 -12.23 -9.72
C GLN A 195 6.59 -11.62 -8.32
N PRO A 196 6.15 -12.39 -7.32
CA PRO A 196 6.10 -11.89 -5.95
C PRO A 196 7.50 -11.58 -5.45
N TYR A 197 7.69 -10.38 -4.93
CA TYR A 197 8.96 -9.95 -4.35
C TYR A 197 8.73 -8.99 -3.19
N VAL A 198 9.26 -9.32 -2.02
CA VAL A 198 9.09 -8.54 -0.80
C VAL A 198 10.45 -8.28 -0.16
N VAL A 199 10.71 -7.03 0.15
CA VAL A 199 11.90 -6.58 0.86
C VAL A 199 11.50 -6.03 2.23
N GLY A 200 12.27 -6.36 3.26
CA GLY A 200 12.10 -5.76 4.59
C GLY A 200 13.43 -5.25 5.09
N ASP A 201 13.43 -4.01 5.55
CA ASP A 201 14.56 -3.35 6.20
C ASP A 201 14.09 -2.81 7.55
N GLY A 202 14.39 -3.55 8.62
CA GLY A 202 13.85 -3.27 9.94
C GLY A 202 12.32 -3.29 9.95
N LEU A 203 11.72 -2.15 10.27
CA LEU A 203 10.28 -1.96 10.37
C LEU A 203 9.58 -1.62 9.06
N LEU A 204 10.36 -1.34 8.01
CA LEU A 204 9.83 -1.02 6.69
C LEU A 204 9.77 -2.27 5.83
N ILE A 205 8.58 -2.61 5.34
CA ILE A 205 8.32 -3.74 4.44
C ILE A 205 7.77 -3.17 3.14
N THR A 206 8.36 -3.56 2.01
CA THR A 206 7.88 -3.15 0.69
C THR A 206 7.69 -4.36 -0.22
N GLY A 207 6.63 -4.35 -1.03
CA GLY A 207 6.30 -5.38 -2.02
C GLY A 207 6.22 -4.80 -3.42
N GLN A 208 6.68 -5.56 -4.42
CA GLN A 208 6.86 -5.07 -5.78
C GLN A 208 5.55 -4.81 -6.53
N ASN A 209 4.57 -5.70 -6.42
CA ASN A 209 3.39 -5.76 -7.30
C ASN A 209 2.21 -6.45 -6.59
N PRO A 210 1.03 -6.61 -7.22
CA PRO A 210 -0.11 -7.28 -6.61
C PRO A 210 0.19 -8.68 -6.06
N ALA A 211 1.01 -9.48 -6.73
CA ALA A 211 1.40 -10.82 -6.25
C ALA A 211 2.22 -10.79 -4.96
N SER A 212 2.78 -9.64 -4.60
CA SER A 212 3.56 -9.44 -3.38
C SER A 212 2.70 -9.14 -2.15
N SER A 213 1.39 -8.91 -2.30
CA SER A 213 0.52 -8.37 -1.24
C SER A 213 0.32 -9.34 -0.09
N GLY A 214 -0.03 -10.59 -0.38
CA GLY A 214 -0.10 -11.66 0.63
C GLY A 214 1.23 -11.86 1.34
N PRO A 215 2.34 -12.12 0.61
CA PRO A 215 3.67 -12.26 1.20
C PRO A 215 4.12 -11.07 2.06
N ALA A 216 3.79 -9.83 1.69
CA ALA A 216 4.10 -8.65 2.50
C ALA A 216 3.29 -8.61 3.80
N ALA A 217 2.01 -9.02 3.75
CA ALA A 217 1.15 -9.12 4.93
C ALA A 217 1.62 -10.23 5.88
N GLU A 218 1.99 -11.40 5.35
CA GLU A 218 2.56 -12.50 6.14
C GLU A 218 3.87 -12.08 6.83
N ARG A 219 4.73 -11.35 6.14
CA ARG A 219 5.95 -10.83 6.73
C ARG A 219 5.68 -9.83 7.85
N LEU A 220 4.71 -8.93 7.66
CA LEU A 220 4.30 -7.97 8.68
C LEU A 220 3.69 -8.70 9.89
N LYS A 221 2.84 -9.70 9.66
CA LYS A 221 2.25 -10.53 10.70
C LYS A 221 3.33 -11.27 11.51
N ALA A 222 4.26 -11.95 10.83
CA ALA A 222 5.36 -12.65 11.48
C ALA A 222 6.18 -11.71 12.40
N TYR A 223 6.44 -10.49 11.95
CA TYR A 223 7.12 -9.48 12.78
C TYR A 223 6.34 -9.14 14.06
N LEU A 224 5.01 -9.14 14.02
CA LEU A 224 4.17 -8.86 15.18
C LEU A 224 4.04 -10.08 16.12
N ASP A 225 4.07 -11.28 15.57
CA ASP A 225 3.98 -12.54 16.35
C ASP A 225 5.27 -12.80 17.16
N ASP A 226 6.42 -12.28 16.71
CA ASP A 226 7.73 -12.43 17.37
C ASP A 226 7.95 -11.42 18.54
N ARG A 227 6.95 -10.60 18.86
CA ARG A 227 7.00 -9.57 19.93
C ARG A 227 6.21 -9.96 21.17
#